data_953d32bb71c3e5f33c1a9f92c396d68a
#
_entry.id   953d32bb71c3e5f33c1a9f92c396d68a
#
_cell.length_a   1.000
_cell.length_b   1.000
_cell.length_c   1.000
_cell.angle_alpha   90.00
_cell.angle_beta   90.00
_cell.angle_gamma   90.00
#
_symmetry.space_group_name_H-M   'P 1'
#
loop_
_entity.id
_entity.type
_entity.pdbx_description
1 polymer ?
#
loop_
_entity_poly.entity_id
_entity_poly.type
_entity_poly.pdbx_seq_one_letter_code
_entity_poly.pdbx_strand_id
1 'polypeptide(L)'
;MKAPDGMVINKDAHTAELVYAGQEIEITETAASFCNDRQKARISLSKVLEQNKQFGIGMNNEPSAVTFGFYAAEELTAADGSVIPADGLIEILSLDENGKAVLKSDVPFGSYYVREISTDSHYMLSDEKYPVTFAYAGQDTAVVKIAANDGKAIENDLIYGSVSGKKVDENGDSLGGALIGLFRTDDGEFTKENALMTTTSAEDGSFSFESIPSAPAEAPKVISWR
;
A
#
# COMPACT_ATOMS: atom_id res chain seq x y z
N MET A 1 18.15 16.52 -33.49
CA MET A 1 17.67 17.52 -32.51
C MET A 1 17.93 17.01 -31.11
N LYS A 2 18.27 17.86 -30.16
CA LYS A 2 18.50 17.50 -28.75
C LYS A 2 17.70 18.46 -27.87
N ALA A 3 16.88 17.93 -26.97
CA ALA A 3 16.27 18.69 -25.89
C ALA A 3 17.29 18.94 -24.77
N PRO A 4 17.13 19.98 -23.93
CA PRO A 4 17.88 20.12 -22.68
C PRO A 4 17.65 18.90 -21.77
N ASP A 5 18.63 18.61 -20.91
CA ASP A 5 18.50 17.51 -19.95
C ASP A 5 17.30 17.72 -19.03
N GLY A 6 16.54 16.66 -18.78
CA GLY A 6 15.28 16.68 -18.04
C GLY A 6 14.04 17.02 -18.88
N MET A 7 14.22 17.44 -20.14
CA MET A 7 13.12 17.79 -21.04
C MET A 7 12.84 16.70 -22.07
N VAL A 8 11.59 16.64 -22.51
CA VAL A 8 11.12 15.82 -23.63
C VAL A 8 11.23 16.63 -24.91
N ILE A 9 11.72 16.02 -25.98
CA ILE A 9 11.81 16.69 -27.26
C ILE A 9 10.42 16.89 -27.87
N ASN A 10 10.11 18.12 -28.25
CA ASN A 10 8.94 18.40 -29.06
C ASN A 10 9.30 18.12 -30.54
N LYS A 11 8.54 17.22 -31.17
CA LYS A 11 8.71 16.82 -32.58
C LYS A 11 7.69 17.50 -33.51
N ASP A 12 6.85 18.41 -32.99
CA ASP A 12 5.88 19.12 -33.80
C ASP A 12 6.58 20.06 -34.76
N ALA A 13 6.07 20.11 -35.99
CA ALA A 13 6.57 21.04 -36.99
C ALA A 13 5.93 22.45 -36.74
N HIS A 14 6.80 23.44 -36.62
CA HIS A 14 6.39 24.81 -36.53
C HIS A 14 6.73 25.54 -37.84
N THR A 15 5.79 26.30 -38.39
CA THR A 15 5.98 27.11 -39.60
C THR A 15 6.22 28.56 -39.22
N ALA A 16 7.24 29.13 -39.79
CA ALA A 16 7.46 30.59 -39.77
C ALA A 16 7.21 31.15 -41.18
N GLU A 17 6.31 32.07 -41.32
CA GLU A 17 5.98 32.71 -42.60
C GLU A 17 6.70 34.05 -42.69
N LEU A 18 7.52 34.18 -43.72
CA LEU A 18 8.16 35.44 -44.09
C LEU A 18 7.30 36.14 -45.13
N VAL A 19 6.66 37.24 -44.74
CA VAL A 19 5.81 38.03 -45.62
C VAL A 19 6.63 39.17 -46.24
N TYR A 20 6.55 39.33 -47.54
CA TYR A 20 7.18 40.47 -48.23
C TYR A 20 6.61 41.82 -47.70
N ALA A 21 7.47 42.65 -47.13
CA ALA A 21 7.08 43.88 -46.46
C ALA A 21 7.24 45.14 -47.35
N GLY A 22 7.67 44.98 -48.63
CA GLY A 22 7.86 46.12 -49.57
C GLY A 22 9.33 46.34 -49.95
N GLN A 23 9.58 47.15 -50.99
CA GLN A 23 10.90 47.40 -51.54
C GLN A 23 11.81 48.28 -50.67
N GLU A 24 11.22 48.96 -49.68
CA GLU A 24 11.95 49.85 -48.78
C GLU A 24 12.40 49.22 -47.47
N ILE A 25 12.07 47.91 -47.29
CA ILE A 25 12.41 47.15 -46.09
C ILE A 25 13.55 46.18 -46.43
N GLU A 26 14.74 46.42 -45.89
CA GLU A 26 15.92 45.56 -46.11
C GLU A 26 15.82 44.21 -45.45
N ILE A 27 15.17 44.13 -44.27
CA ILE A 27 15.07 42.90 -43.45
C ILE A 27 13.61 42.71 -43.01
N THR A 28 13.04 41.55 -43.33
CA THR A 28 11.76 41.13 -42.78
C THR A 28 12.04 40.11 -41.67
N GLU A 29 11.56 40.42 -40.46
CA GLU A 29 11.74 39.57 -39.30
C GLU A 29 10.46 38.86 -38.96
N THR A 30 10.57 37.59 -38.58
CA THR A 30 9.48 36.79 -37.98
C THR A 30 10.03 36.05 -36.79
N ALA A 31 9.15 35.76 -35.79
CA ALA A 31 9.51 35.03 -34.58
C ALA A 31 8.75 33.72 -34.51
N ALA A 32 9.42 32.69 -34.05
CA ALA A 32 8.82 31.41 -33.72
C ALA A 32 9.22 31.03 -32.29
N SER A 33 8.26 30.50 -31.52
CA SER A 33 8.50 30.02 -30.15
C SER A 33 8.38 28.52 -30.11
N PHE A 34 9.28 27.88 -29.37
CA PHE A 34 9.31 26.44 -29.18
C PHE A 34 9.29 26.12 -27.68
N CYS A 35 8.55 25.08 -27.31
CA CYS A 35 8.41 24.66 -25.93
C CYS A 35 8.75 23.15 -25.85
N ASN A 36 9.50 22.78 -24.85
CA ASN A 36 9.70 21.39 -24.46
C ASN A 36 9.05 21.15 -23.09
N ASP A 37 8.36 20.04 -22.97
CA ASP A 37 7.79 19.63 -21.69
C ASP A 37 8.85 18.97 -20.81
N ARG A 38 8.71 19.13 -19.50
CA ARG A 38 9.50 18.41 -18.51
C ARG A 38 9.09 16.94 -18.50
N GLN A 39 10.05 16.02 -18.39
CA GLN A 39 9.77 14.60 -18.17
C GLN A 39 9.04 14.43 -16.84
N LYS A 40 8.01 13.58 -16.81
CA LYS A 40 7.17 13.29 -15.64
C LYS A 40 7.34 11.87 -15.17
N ALA A 41 7.08 11.63 -13.88
CA ALA A 41 6.99 10.29 -13.31
C ALA A 41 5.52 9.84 -13.17
N ARG A 42 5.28 8.55 -13.35
CA ARG A 42 4.08 7.86 -12.89
C ARG A 42 4.49 6.78 -11.91
N ILE A 43 4.37 7.09 -10.63
CA ILE A 43 4.77 6.22 -9.52
C ILE A 43 3.54 5.49 -9.01
N SER A 44 3.66 4.17 -8.84
CA SER A 44 2.55 3.31 -8.38
C SER A 44 3.03 2.27 -7.38
N LEU A 45 2.10 1.76 -6.57
CA LEU A 45 2.31 0.61 -5.70
C LEU A 45 1.10 -0.34 -5.78
N SER A 46 1.29 -1.56 -5.31
CA SER A 46 0.23 -2.53 -5.07
C SER A 46 0.34 -3.10 -3.66
N LYS A 47 -0.81 -3.39 -3.06
CA LYS A 47 -0.96 -3.89 -1.70
C LYS A 47 -1.79 -5.16 -1.70
N VAL A 48 -1.39 -6.14 -0.89
CA VAL A 48 -2.14 -7.36 -0.61
C VAL A 48 -2.22 -7.53 0.91
N LEU A 49 -3.37 -7.96 1.40
CA LEU A 49 -3.61 -8.32 2.78
C LEU A 49 -3.75 -9.84 2.88
N GLU A 50 -3.12 -10.45 3.89
CA GLU A 50 -3.34 -11.85 4.21
C GLU A 50 -4.83 -12.12 4.45
N GLN A 51 -5.33 -13.24 3.97
CA GLN A 51 -6.74 -13.62 4.12
C GLN A 51 -6.91 -14.81 5.04
N ASN A 52 -7.88 -14.74 5.95
CA ASN A 52 -8.32 -15.88 6.72
C ASN A 52 -9.81 -16.14 6.49
N LYS A 53 -10.12 -17.09 5.60
CA LYS A 53 -11.49 -17.42 5.21
C LYS A 53 -12.34 -17.96 6.35
N GLN A 54 -11.74 -18.73 7.27
CA GLN A 54 -12.43 -19.34 8.41
C GLN A 54 -12.97 -18.28 9.37
N PHE A 55 -12.21 -17.21 9.56
CA PHE A 55 -12.60 -16.10 10.40
C PHE A 55 -13.26 -14.95 9.62
N GLY A 56 -13.28 -15.03 8.27
CA GLY A 56 -13.88 -14.02 7.39
C GLY A 56 -13.12 -12.71 7.31
N ILE A 57 -11.79 -12.73 7.56
CA ILE A 57 -10.92 -11.56 7.56
C ILE A 57 -10.16 -11.45 6.23
N GLY A 58 -9.96 -10.22 5.74
CA GLY A 58 -9.29 -9.93 4.47
C GLY A 58 -10.18 -10.11 3.25
N MET A 59 -11.49 -10.28 3.44
CA MET A 59 -12.46 -10.57 2.38
C MET A 59 -13.48 -9.44 2.17
N ASN A 60 -13.41 -8.39 2.96
CA ASN A 60 -14.33 -7.27 2.97
C ASN A 60 -13.62 -5.99 2.49
N ASN A 61 -13.85 -4.88 3.15
CA ASN A 61 -13.32 -3.57 2.78
C ASN A 61 -12.05 -3.19 3.57
N GLU A 62 -11.33 -4.15 4.14
CA GLU A 62 -10.11 -3.91 4.93
C GLU A 62 -9.05 -3.09 4.15
N PRO A 63 -8.86 -3.27 2.82
CA PRO A 63 -7.91 -2.45 2.06
C PRO A 63 -8.20 -0.95 2.10
N SER A 64 -9.45 -0.52 2.35
CA SER A 64 -9.79 0.90 2.44
C SER A 64 -9.18 1.61 3.65
N ALA A 65 -8.78 0.87 4.70
CA ALA A 65 -8.11 1.40 5.88
C ALA A 65 -6.60 1.57 5.68
N VAL A 66 -6.05 1.04 4.57
CA VAL A 66 -4.62 1.10 4.27
C VAL A 66 -4.29 2.39 3.55
N THR A 67 -3.32 3.13 4.10
CA THR A 67 -2.77 4.32 3.45
C THR A 67 -1.25 4.31 3.48
N PHE A 68 -0.65 4.88 2.44
CA PHE A 68 0.79 5.05 2.34
C PHE A 68 1.16 6.53 2.28
N GLY A 69 2.31 6.88 2.84
CA GLY A 69 2.95 8.17 2.60
C GLY A 69 4.01 8.05 1.51
N PHE A 70 4.05 9.03 0.62
CA PHE A 70 5.13 9.23 -0.32
C PHE A 70 6.03 10.36 0.20
N TYR A 71 7.30 10.06 0.40
CA TYR A 71 8.26 10.94 1.07
C TYR A 71 9.47 11.21 0.21
N ALA A 72 10.08 12.39 0.36
CA ALA A 72 11.42 12.67 -0.15
C ALA A 72 12.45 11.88 0.68
N ALA A 73 13.38 11.15 0.04
CA ALA A 73 14.46 10.47 0.74
C ALA A 73 15.65 11.41 1.04
N GLU A 74 15.72 12.52 0.34
CA GLU A 74 16.74 13.56 0.44
C GLU A 74 16.10 14.95 0.30
N GLU A 75 16.84 16.02 0.59
CA GLU A 75 16.38 17.37 0.32
C GLU A 75 16.28 17.60 -1.19
N LEU A 76 15.13 18.06 -1.66
CA LEU A 76 14.84 18.29 -3.07
C LEU A 76 14.36 19.72 -3.28
N THR A 77 14.60 20.27 -4.48
CA THR A 77 14.04 21.56 -4.90
C THR A 77 12.93 21.32 -5.92
N ALA A 78 11.74 21.78 -5.61
CA ALA A 78 10.60 21.74 -6.54
C ALA A 78 10.77 22.73 -7.69
N ALA A 79 9.94 22.59 -8.73
CA ALA A 79 10.04 23.43 -9.93
C ALA A 79 9.76 24.92 -9.68
N ASP A 80 9.04 25.27 -8.63
CA ASP A 80 8.74 26.64 -8.18
C ASP A 80 9.84 27.21 -7.25
N GLY A 81 10.92 26.45 -6.99
CA GLY A 81 12.01 26.82 -6.11
C GLY A 81 11.77 26.51 -4.63
N SER A 82 10.63 25.94 -4.25
CA SER A 82 10.40 25.52 -2.88
C SER A 82 11.26 24.30 -2.51
N VAL A 83 11.66 24.22 -1.24
CA VAL A 83 12.49 23.14 -0.72
C VAL A 83 11.60 22.08 -0.07
N ILE A 84 11.77 20.84 -0.50
CA ILE A 84 11.17 19.66 0.12
C ILE A 84 12.26 19.03 0.99
N PRO A 85 12.13 19.05 2.33
CA PRO A 85 13.17 18.50 3.20
C PRO A 85 13.24 16.97 3.08
N ALA A 86 14.40 16.40 3.44
CA ALA A 86 14.51 14.96 3.63
C ALA A 86 13.47 14.47 4.64
N ASP A 87 12.89 13.29 4.40
CA ASP A 87 11.75 12.68 5.11
C ASP A 87 10.46 13.55 5.07
N GLY A 88 10.40 14.57 4.21
CA GLY A 88 9.20 15.37 3.98
C GLY A 88 8.09 14.56 3.30
N LEU A 89 6.90 14.56 3.89
CA LEU A 89 5.71 13.94 3.30
C LEU A 89 5.22 14.79 2.11
N ILE A 90 5.11 14.18 0.94
CA ILE A 90 4.67 14.85 -0.30
C ILE A 90 3.19 14.58 -0.55
N GLU A 91 2.77 13.31 -0.42
CA GLU A 91 1.39 12.90 -0.67
C GLU A 91 1.00 11.69 0.17
N ILE A 92 -0.28 11.63 0.56
CA ILE A 92 -0.89 10.42 1.15
C ILE A 92 -1.60 9.66 0.03
N LEU A 93 -1.21 8.40 -0.15
CA LEU A 93 -1.74 7.51 -1.16
C LEU A 93 -2.79 6.58 -0.54
N SER A 94 -4.00 6.61 -1.08
CA SER A 94 -5.07 5.65 -0.75
C SER A 94 -5.17 4.59 -1.84
N LEU A 95 -5.51 3.37 -1.45
CA LEU A 95 -5.69 2.26 -2.39
C LEU A 95 -7.03 2.37 -3.13
N ASP A 96 -7.04 1.92 -4.37
CA ASP A 96 -8.27 1.63 -5.12
C ASP A 96 -8.85 0.25 -4.73
N GLU A 97 -9.98 -0.12 -5.31
CA GLU A 97 -10.66 -1.40 -5.11
C GLU A 97 -9.81 -2.64 -5.49
N ASN A 98 -8.74 -2.44 -6.25
CA ASN A 98 -7.80 -3.49 -6.67
C ASN A 98 -6.52 -3.49 -5.81
N GLY A 99 -6.49 -2.75 -4.72
CA GLY A 99 -5.33 -2.63 -3.84
C GLY A 99 -4.16 -1.87 -4.48
N LYS A 100 -4.43 -0.93 -5.40
CA LYS A 100 -3.40 -0.14 -6.08
C LYS A 100 -3.49 1.33 -5.70
N ALA A 101 -2.35 2.00 -5.64
CA ALA A 101 -2.28 3.44 -5.53
C ALA A 101 -1.33 4.02 -6.58
N VAL A 102 -1.62 5.25 -7.00
CA VAL A 102 -0.81 6.00 -7.96
C VAL A 102 -0.62 7.42 -7.43
N LEU A 103 0.63 7.88 -7.42
CA LEU A 103 0.99 9.25 -7.07
C LEU A 103 0.35 10.22 -8.08
N LYS A 104 -0.30 11.27 -7.56
CA LYS A 104 -0.92 12.35 -8.36
C LYS A 104 -0.02 13.57 -8.47
N SER A 105 0.81 13.82 -7.45
CA SER A 105 1.74 14.93 -7.41
C SER A 105 2.79 14.82 -8.51
N ASP A 106 3.12 15.93 -9.13
CA ASP A 106 4.24 16.05 -10.05
C ASP A 106 5.50 16.36 -9.23
N VAL A 107 6.52 15.50 -9.33
CA VAL A 107 7.72 15.57 -8.50
C VAL A 107 8.97 15.79 -9.34
N PRO A 108 10.02 16.46 -8.82
CA PRO A 108 11.32 16.60 -9.48
C PRO A 108 12.06 15.25 -9.58
N PHE A 109 13.15 15.23 -10.36
CA PHE A 109 14.08 14.11 -10.31
C PHE A 109 14.70 14.02 -8.90
N GLY A 110 14.85 12.79 -8.38
CA GLY A 110 15.40 12.58 -7.06
C GLY A 110 15.07 11.21 -6.48
N SER A 111 15.44 11.04 -5.22
CA SER A 111 15.22 9.83 -4.45
C SER A 111 14.06 10.02 -3.48
N TYR A 112 13.19 9.03 -3.44
CA TYR A 112 11.95 9.01 -2.66
C TYR A 112 11.79 7.65 -1.98
N TYR A 113 10.80 7.54 -1.10
CA TYR A 113 10.34 6.26 -0.59
C TYR A 113 8.84 6.29 -0.29
N VAL A 114 8.24 5.11 -0.32
CA VAL A 114 6.88 4.87 0.16
C VAL A 114 6.97 4.17 1.50
N ARG A 115 6.11 4.52 2.45
CA ARG A 115 5.95 3.84 3.74
C ARG A 115 4.48 3.78 4.11
N GLU A 116 4.05 2.67 4.69
CA GLU A 116 2.70 2.54 5.21
C GLU A 116 2.47 3.48 6.40
N ILE A 117 1.32 4.19 6.41
CA ILE A 117 0.92 5.11 7.50
C ILE A 117 -0.14 4.45 8.37
N SER A 118 -1.09 3.74 7.74
CA SER A 118 -2.17 3.05 8.43
C SER A 118 -2.52 1.75 7.75
N THR A 119 -3.03 0.81 8.53
CA THR A 119 -3.63 -0.44 8.06
C THR A 119 -4.87 -0.75 8.88
N ASP A 120 -5.64 -1.76 8.48
CA ASP A 120 -6.74 -2.26 9.29
C ASP A 120 -6.23 -2.94 10.57
N SER A 121 -7.01 -2.89 11.63
CA SER A 121 -6.62 -3.32 12.97
C SER A 121 -6.34 -4.83 13.13
N HIS A 122 -6.70 -5.65 12.14
CA HIS A 122 -6.36 -7.08 12.12
C HIS A 122 -4.92 -7.36 11.65
N TYR A 123 -4.22 -6.36 11.11
CA TYR A 123 -2.92 -6.53 10.46
C TYR A 123 -1.80 -5.80 11.17
N MET A 124 -0.61 -6.35 11.03
CA MET A 124 0.62 -5.68 11.46
C MET A 124 0.91 -4.49 10.55
N LEU A 125 1.09 -3.31 11.16
CA LEU A 125 1.56 -2.13 10.46
C LEU A 125 3.06 -2.28 10.15
N SER A 126 3.45 -2.10 8.87
CA SER A 126 4.85 -2.12 8.46
C SER A 126 5.46 -0.73 8.51
N ASP A 127 6.65 -0.62 9.10
CA ASP A 127 7.48 0.60 9.08
C ASP A 127 8.54 0.59 7.96
N GLU A 128 8.51 -0.42 7.08
CA GLU A 128 9.44 -0.57 5.98
C GLU A 128 9.35 0.59 4.98
N LYS A 129 10.51 1.06 4.55
CA LYS A 129 10.64 2.10 3.51
C LYS A 129 10.93 1.43 2.17
N TYR A 130 10.05 1.62 1.20
CA TYR A 130 10.20 1.10 -0.16
C TYR A 130 10.79 2.20 -1.05
N PRO A 131 12.05 2.09 -1.47
CA PRO A 131 12.73 3.15 -2.22
C PRO A 131 12.13 3.31 -3.63
N VAL A 132 12.12 4.55 -4.09
CA VAL A 132 11.67 4.95 -5.43
C VAL A 132 12.64 6.00 -5.96
N THR A 133 13.20 5.78 -7.15
CA THR A 133 14.11 6.74 -7.78
C THR A 133 13.50 7.23 -9.09
N PHE A 134 13.35 8.55 -9.23
CA PHE A 134 12.98 9.19 -10.47
C PHE A 134 14.21 9.86 -11.09
N ALA A 135 14.73 9.25 -12.14
CA ALA A 135 15.87 9.73 -12.90
C ALA A 135 15.49 10.00 -14.36
N TYR A 136 16.23 10.87 -15.02
CA TYR A 136 16.03 11.19 -16.42
C TYR A 136 16.22 9.94 -17.31
N ALA A 137 15.21 9.61 -18.10
CA ALA A 137 15.16 8.42 -18.96
C ALA A 137 15.34 8.74 -20.46
N GLY A 138 15.91 9.91 -20.78
CA GLY A 138 16.14 10.36 -22.15
C GLY A 138 14.97 11.19 -22.71
N GLN A 139 15.29 11.99 -23.74
CA GLN A 139 14.39 13.01 -24.31
C GLN A 139 13.17 12.45 -25.06
N ASP A 140 13.14 11.15 -25.36
CA ASP A 140 12.04 10.50 -26.09
C ASP A 140 11.00 9.88 -25.16
N THR A 141 11.22 9.92 -23.85
CA THR A 141 10.34 9.36 -22.82
C THR A 141 9.60 10.49 -22.08
N ALA A 142 8.32 10.67 -22.38
CA ALA A 142 7.53 11.73 -21.73
C ALA A 142 7.17 11.40 -20.28
N VAL A 143 6.88 10.11 -19.99
CA VAL A 143 6.48 9.63 -18.68
C VAL A 143 7.29 8.39 -18.29
N VAL A 144 8.03 8.47 -17.20
CA VAL A 144 8.75 7.35 -16.60
C VAL A 144 7.81 6.62 -15.66
N LYS A 145 7.55 5.34 -15.94
CA LYS A 145 6.72 4.49 -15.07
C LYS A 145 7.61 3.80 -14.04
N ILE A 146 7.29 4.00 -12.77
CA ILE A 146 8.04 3.46 -11.63
C ILE A 146 7.06 2.74 -10.72
N ALA A 147 7.36 1.51 -10.35
CA ALA A 147 6.61 0.75 -9.38
C ALA A 147 7.44 0.62 -8.11
N ALA A 148 6.86 1.00 -6.95
CA ALA A 148 7.49 0.76 -5.66
C ALA A 148 7.63 -0.75 -5.41
N ASN A 149 8.56 -1.14 -4.52
CA ASN A 149 8.85 -2.54 -4.19
C ASN A 149 9.16 -3.40 -5.44
N ASP A 150 9.89 -2.85 -6.42
CA ASP A 150 10.23 -3.53 -7.69
C ASP A 150 9.00 -4.10 -8.42
N GLY A 151 7.83 -3.50 -8.23
CA GLY A 151 6.56 -3.94 -8.80
C GLY A 151 5.90 -5.13 -8.10
N LYS A 152 6.49 -5.63 -7.02
CA LYS A 152 5.85 -6.64 -6.16
C LYS A 152 4.82 -5.99 -5.27
N ALA A 153 3.79 -6.75 -4.89
CA ALA A 153 2.83 -6.29 -3.90
C ALA A 153 3.51 -6.12 -2.53
N ILE A 154 3.13 -5.08 -1.82
CA ILE A 154 3.47 -4.91 -0.40
C ILE A 154 2.44 -5.73 0.38
N GLU A 155 2.90 -6.60 1.26
CA GLU A 155 2.05 -7.53 2.00
C GLU A 155 1.92 -7.11 3.46
N ASN A 156 0.75 -7.32 4.08
CA ASN A 156 0.59 -7.29 5.53
C ASN A 156 0.06 -8.62 6.01
N ASP A 157 0.69 -9.13 7.06
CA ASP A 157 0.29 -10.34 7.75
C ASP A 157 -0.73 -10.03 8.83
N LEU A 158 -1.63 -10.98 9.09
CA LEU A 158 -2.58 -10.92 10.19
C LEU A 158 -1.86 -10.99 11.54
N ILE A 159 -2.41 -10.32 12.52
CA ILE A 159 -2.01 -10.47 13.91
C ILE A 159 -2.70 -11.72 14.45
N TYR A 160 -1.92 -12.67 14.97
CA TYR A 160 -2.44 -13.90 15.55
C TYR A 160 -2.24 -13.93 17.06
N GLY A 161 -3.17 -14.59 17.73
CA GLY A 161 -3.12 -14.93 19.14
C GLY A 161 -3.37 -16.41 19.40
N SER A 162 -3.36 -16.79 20.67
CA SER A 162 -3.74 -18.11 21.14
C SER A 162 -4.66 -18.03 22.36
N VAL A 163 -5.47 -19.06 22.53
CA VAL A 163 -6.29 -19.25 23.74
C VAL A 163 -5.93 -20.59 24.34
N SER A 164 -5.55 -20.61 25.61
CA SER A 164 -5.27 -21.84 26.35
C SER A 164 -6.06 -21.90 27.65
N GLY A 165 -6.30 -23.12 28.13
CA GLY A 165 -7.01 -23.32 29.35
C GLY A 165 -6.81 -24.71 29.91
N LYS A 166 -7.54 -25.01 31.00
CA LYS A 166 -7.55 -26.31 31.64
C LYS A 166 -9.00 -26.76 31.85
N LYS A 167 -9.28 -27.97 31.41
CA LYS A 167 -10.56 -28.65 31.67
C LYS A 167 -10.44 -29.45 32.96
N VAL A 168 -11.37 -29.19 33.88
CA VAL A 168 -11.47 -29.93 35.17
C VAL A 168 -12.89 -30.43 35.36
N ASP A 169 -13.06 -31.42 36.25
CA ASP A 169 -14.34 -31.90 36.73
C ASP A 169 -14.90 -31.02 37.88
N GLU A 170 -15.96 -31.47 38.51
CA GLU A 170 -16.64 -30.77 39.63
C GLU A 170 -15.80 -30.73 40.93
N ASN A 171 -14.78 -31.58 41.06
CA ASN A 171 -13.87 -31.61 42.19
C ASN A 171 -12.60 -30.80 41.97
N GLY A 172 -12.40 -30.28 40.72
CA GLY A 172 -11.20 -29.57 40.31
C GLY A 172 -10.10 -30.48 39.77
N ASP A 173 -10.37 -31.78 39.61
CA ASP A 173 -9.43 -32.74 39.05
C ASP A 173 -9.35 -32.60 37.53
N SER A 174 -8.16 -32.82 36.97
CA SER A 174 -7.90 -32.71 35.53
C SER A 174 -8.75 -33.69 34.73
N LEU A 175 -9.41 -33.20 33.68
CA LEU A 175 -10.25 -34.00 32.81
C LEU A 175 -9.69 -33.99 31.37
N GLY A 176 -9.12 -35.15 30.99
CA GLY A 176 -8.64 -35.41 29.64
C GLY A 176 -9.73 -35.94 28.71
N GLY A 177 -9.54 -35.77 27.42
CA GLY A 177 -10.44 -36.31 26.39
C GLY A 177 -11.72 -35.49 26.16
N ALA A 178 -11.89 -34.36 26.82
CA ALA A 178 -13.04 -33.47 26.61
C ALA A 178 -12.89 -32.71 25.29
N LEU A 179 -13.92 -32.70 24.45
CA LEU A 179 -13.97 -31.90 23.25
C LEU A 179 -14.27 -30.45 23.61
N ILE A 180 -13.52 -29.53 23.05
CA ILE A 180 -13.62 -28.08 23.31
C ILE A 180 -13.73 -27.36 22.00
N GLY A 181 -14.65 -26.40 21.87
CA GLY A 181 -14.87 -25.58 20.69
C GLY A 181 -14.61 -24.10 20.92
N LEU A 182 -14.09 -23.43 19.92
CA LEU A 182 -13.94 -22.00 19.82
C LEU A 182 -15.03 -21.43 18.92
N PHE A 183 -15.72 -20.36 19.36
CA PHE A 183 -16.86 -19.77 18.67
C PHE A 183 -16.74 -18.27 18.60
N ARG A 184 -17.49 -17.66 17.66
CA ARG A 184 -17.71 -16.21 17.68
C ARG A 184 -18.57 -15.79 18.84
N THR A 185 -18.42 -14.55 19.27
CA THR A 185 -19.18 -13.99 20.41
C THR A 185 -20.67 -13.92 20.12
N ASP A 186 -21.06 -13.71 18.87
CA ASP A 186 -22.43 -13.58 18.41
C ASP A 186 -23.10 -14.90 17.97
N ASP A 187 -22.38 -16.03 18.02
CA ASP A 187 -22.99 -17.33 17.72
C ASP A 187 -24.11 -17.64 18.71
N GLY A 188 -25.28 -18.01 18.19
CA GLY A 188 -26.47 -18.35 18.97
C GLY A 188 -26.52 -19.79 19.45
N GLU A 189 -25.83 -20.68 18.72
CA GLU A 189 -25.75 -22.13 19.03
C GLU A 189 -24.29 -22.58 19.02
N PHE A 190 -23.95 -23.47 19.95
CA PHE A 190 -22.60 -23.99 20.13
C PHE A 190 -22.55 -25.47 19.81
N THR A 191 -22.57 -25.81 18.54
CA THR A 191 -22.47 -27.19 18.05
C THR A 191 -21.07 -27.43 17.46
N LYS A 192 -20.68 -28.70 17.33
CA LYS A 192 -19.39 -29.08 16.73
C LYS A 192 -19.28 -28.57 15.29
N GLU A 193 -20.39 -28.52 14.59
CA GLU A 193 -20.49 -28.17 13.17
C GLU A 193 -20.28 -26.67 12.91
N ASN A 194 -20.65 -25.79 13.87
CA ASN A 194 -20.47 -24.35 13.73
C ASN A 194 -19.29 -23.79 14.54
N ALA A 195 -18.51 -24.64 15.22
CA ALA A 195 -17.28 -24.24 15.87
C ALA A 195 -16.24 -23.76 14.85
N LEU A 196 -15.63 -22.58 15.10
CA LEU A 196 -14.51 -22.09 14.32
C LEU A 196 -13.31 -23.05 14.39
N MET A 197 -13.03 -23.53 15.60
CA MET A 197 -11.97 -24.51 15.85
C MET A 197 -12.42 -25.49 16.92
N THR A 198 -11.87 -26.72 16.89
CA THR A 198 -12.08 -27.69 17.96
C THR A 198 -10.74 -28.25 18.41
N THR A 199 -10.63 -28.56 19.69
CA THR A 199 -9.48 -29.30 20.29
C THR A 199 -9.97 -30.26 21.35
N THR A 200 -9.08 -31.16 21.79
CA THR A 200 -9.39 -32.12 22.86
C THR A 200 -8.41 -31.87 24.00
N SER A 201 -8.92 -31.86 25.24
CA SER A 201 -8.05 -31.74 26.42
C SER A 201 -7.10 -32.91 26.57
N ALA A 202 -5.86 -32.62 26.91
CA ALA A 202 -4.83 -33.60 27.23
C ALA A 202 -5.16 -34.31 28.57
N GLU A 203 -4.39 -35.35 28.94
CA GLU A 203 -4.59 -36.09 30.20
C GLU A 203 -4.52 -35.20 31.46
N ASP A 204 -3.68 -34.18 31.42
CA ASP A 204 -3.57 -33.16 32.47
C ASP A 204 -4.68 -32.08 32.42
N GLY A 205 -5.65 -32.25 31.54
CA GLY A 205 -6.75 -31.31 31.28
C GLY A 205 -6.38 -30.10 30.41
N SER A 206 -5.13 -29.88 30.05
CA SER A 206 -4.71 -28.75 29.27
C SER A 206 -5.27 -28.77 27.83
N PHE A 207 -5.58 -27.57 27.28
CA PHE A 207 -5.95 -27.41 25.89
C PHE A 207 -5.46 -26.07 25.36
N SER A 208 -5.25 -25.95 24.05
CA SER A 208 -4.98 -24.68 23.39
C SER A 208 -5.60 -24.61 22.00
N PHE A 209 -5.83 -23.37 21.58
CA PHE A 209 -6.12 -22.97 20.20
C PHE A 209 -5.04 -21.99 19.79
N GLU A 210 -4.35 -22.29 18.72
CA GLU A 210 -3.27 -21.48 18.19
C GLU A 210 -3.71 -20.77 16.89
N SER A 211 -2.97 -19.75 16.49
CA SER A 211 -3.19 -19.05 15.22
C SER A 211 -4.62 -18.51 15.04
N ILE A 212 -5.18 -17.94 16.10
CA ILE A 212 -6.46 -17.26 16.08
C ILE A 212 -6.19 -15.84 15.59
N PRO A 213 -6.76 -15.37 14.45
CA PRO A 213 -6.59 -13.99 14.03
C PRO A 213 -7.12 -13.05 15.11
N SER A 214 -6.33 -12.05 15.48
CA SER A 214 -6.70 -11.07 16.50
C SER A 214 -7.84 -10.20 15.98
N ALA A 215 -8.95 -10.14 16.70
CA ALA A 215 -10.03 -9.20 16.46
C ALA A 215 -10.01 -8.13 17.57
N PRO A 216 -9.89 -6.83 17.24
CA PRO A 216 -9.72 -5.78 18.24
C PRO A 216 -10.89 -5.59 19.20
N ALA A 217 -12.07 -6.11 18.89
CA ALA A 217 -13.31 -5.79 19.61
C ALA A 217 -14.01 -6.98 20.28
N GLU A 218 -13.68 -8.23 19.95
CA GLU A 218 -14.48 -9.38 20.39
C GLU A 218 -13.63 -10.56 20.87
N ALA A 219 -13.70 -10.85 22.17
CA ALA A 219 -13.10 -12.06 22.70
C ALA A 219 -13.89 -13.30 22.24
N PRO A 220 -13.25 -14.36 21.69
CA PRO A 220 -13.94 -15.58 21.30
C PRO A 220 -14.50 -16.32 22.51
N LYS A 221 -15.63 -17.03 22.32
CA LYS A 221 -16.20 -17.91 23.34
C LYS A 221 -15.57 -19.30 23.24
N VAL A 222 -15.18 -19.85 24.38
CA VAL A 222 -14.68 -21.22 24.50
C VAL A 222 -15.74 -22.05 25.21
N ILE A 223 -16.22 -23.11 24.53
CA ILE A 223 -17.25 -24.02 25.04
C ILE A 223 -16.67 -25.44 25.09
N SER A 224 -16.99 -26.17 26.17
CA SER A 224 -16.64 -27.58 26.33
C SER A 224 -17.92 -28.41 26.32
N TRP A 225 -17.94 -29.43 25.46
CA TRP A 225 -19.00 -30.42 25.48
C TRP A 225 -18.59 -31.61 26.39
N ARG A 226 -19.58 -32.20 27.02
CA ARG A 226 -19.42 -33.44 27.81
C ARG A 226 -19.65 -34.67 26.97
#